data_4bd5ea6a34bec2c8e3ed9e1b1aae0aa2
#
_entry.id   4bd5ea6a34bec2c8e3ed9e1b1aae0aa2
#
_cell.length_a   1.000
_cell.length_b   1.000
_cell.length_c   1.000
_cell.angle_alpha   90.00
_cell.angle_beta   90.00
_cell.angle_gamma   90.00
#
_symmetry.space_group_name_H-M   'P 1'
#
loop_
_entity.id
_entity.type
_entity.pdbx_description
1 polymer ?
#
loop_
_entity_poly.entity_id
_entity_poly.type
_entity_poly.pdbx_seq_one_letter_code
_entity_poly.pdbx_strand_id
1 'polypeptide(L)'
;MRRLVAAALGLCLAGPAAAHPHSYLDASLGLILAEGRITAIDVIWLFDEIDTELALDGNDKDGNGKLNEAELAELATRMQRHIATQRFHTHIRVDGKAVPLAAIDQLHLELRDKRMQARFRAPLPEPIDPRAHKAIIGLYDDSYYIQFGFDPARDLKLDGALPERCRLVTYADRTVTIYEIVGAKVHPTVTEIQCDK
;
A
#
# COMPACT_ATOMS: atom_id res chain seq x y z
N MET A 1 12.25 54.28 14.38
CA MET A 1 11.01 53.71 13.86
C MET A 1 11.17 52.94 12.51
N ARG A 2 12.24 53.08 11.72
CA ARG A 2 12.46 52.41 10.41
C ARG A 2 12.95 50.94 10.48
N ARG A 3 13.46 50.48 11.63
CA ARG A 3 14.03 49.14 11.81
C ARG A 3 13.03 48.07 12.26
N LEU A 4 11.86 48.42 12.74
CA LEU A 4 10.82 47.50 13.19
C LEU A 4 9.87 47.04 12.03
N VAL A 5 9.79 47.82 10.96
CA VAL A 5 8.93 47.48 9.80
C VAL A 5 9.57 46.38 8.92
N ALA A 6 10.91 46.28 8.87
CA ALA A 6 11.61 45.26 8.09
C ALA A 6 11.52 43.84 8.71
N ALA A 7 11.35 43.74 10.04
CA ALA A 7 11.20 42.45 10.72
C ALA A 7 9.79 41.82 10.55
N ALA A 8 8.76 42.65 10.37
CA ALA A 8 7.39 42.17 10.20
C ALA A 8 7.09 41.63 8.78
N LEU A 9 7.84 42.09 7.77
CA LEU A 9 7.65 41.59 6.39
C LEU A 9 8.25 40.21 6.13
N GLY A 10 9.19 39.77 6.97
CA GLY A 10 9.83 38.43 6.83
C GLY A 10 8.97 37.26 7.35
N LEU A 11 7.99 37.50 8.21
CA LEU A 11 7.16 36.45 8.82
C LEU A 11 5.97 36.02 7.94
N CYS A 12 5.61 36.77 6.93
CA CYS A 12 4.44 36.47 6.08
C CYS A 12 4.73 35.55 4.88
N LEU A 13 5.98 35.10 4.70
CA LEU A 13 6.37 34.25 3.58
C LEU A 13 6.53 32.75 3.93
N ALA A 14 6.29 32.38 5.20
CA ALA A 14 6.20 30.96 5.56
C ALA A 14 4.82 30.43 5.16
N GLY A 15 4.66 30.07 3.90
CA GLY A 15 3.52 29.25 3.46
C GLY A 15 3.50 27.89 4.22
N PRO A 16 2.35 27.24 4.35
CA PRO A 16 2.28 25.93 4.95
C PRO A 16 3.20 24.97 4.16
N ALA A 17 4.23 24.45 4.83
CA ALA A 17 5.02 23.36 4.25
C ALA A 17 4.11 22.12 4.21
N ALA A 18 3.65 21.75 3.04
CA ALA A 18 2.94 20.49 2.83
C ALA A 18 3.97 19.36 2.91
N ALA A 19 4.02 18.68 4.06
CA ALA A 19 4.94 17.57 4.32
C ALA A 19 4.17 16.24 4.15
N HIS A 20 4.05 15.75 2.94
CA HIS A 20 3.57 14.41 2.61
C HIS A 20 4.54 13.74 1.63
N PRO A 21 4.77 12.43 1.72
CA PRO A 21 4.26 11.46 2.70
C PRO A 21 5.00 11.48 4.04
N HIS A 22 4.38 10.86 5.08
CA HIS A 22 4.95 10.72 6.42
C HIS A 22 5.52 9.33 6.71
N SER A 23 5.16 8.34 5.92
CA SER A 23 5.58 6.94 6.06
C SER A 23 5.93 6.36 4.69
N TYR A 24 6.93 5.50 4.66
CA TYR A 24 7.40 4.83 3.45
C TYR A 24 7.40 3.31 3.65
N LEU A 25 6.67 2.60 2.80
CA LEU A 25 6.64 1.15 2.79
C LEU A 25 7.15 0.62 1.44
N ASP A 26 8.07 -0.34 1.46
CA ASP A 26 8.31 -1.17 0.28
C ASP A 26 7.18 -2.20 0.19
N ALA A 27 6.48 -2.24 -0.92
CA ALA A 27 5.32 -3.11 -1.10
C ALA A 27 5.58 -4.18 -2.16
N SER A 28 5.05 -5.38 -1.93
CA SER A 28 4.98 -6.43 -2.94
C SER A 28 3.53 -6.88 -3.13
N LEU A 29 3.17 -7.17 -4.37
CA LEU A 29 1.86 -7.61 -4.80
C LEU A 29 1.97 -9.00 -5.44
N GLY A 30 1.27 -9.99 -4.87
CA GLY A 30 1.10 -11.31 -5.43
C GLY A 30 -0.31 -11.49 -6.01
N LEU A 31 -0.42 -11.94 -7.25
CA LEU A 31 -1.69 -12.36 -7.84
C LEU A 31 -1.79 -13.88 -7.78
N ILE A 32 -2.83 -14.39 -7.10
CA ILE A 32 -3.09 -15.83 -6.98
C ILE A 32 -4.11 -16.22 -8.02
N LEU A 33 -3.71 -17.10 -8.93
CA LEU A 33 -4.56 -17.59 -10.00
C LEU A 33 -4.89 -19.08 -9.81
N ALA A 34 -6.18 -19.40 -9.90
CA ALA A 34 -6.65 -20.76 -10.05
C ALA A 34 -7.47 -20.87 -11.36
N GLU A 35 -7.15 -21.86 -12.18
CA GLU A 35 -7.81 -22.06 -13.48
C GLU A 35 -7.82 -20.81 -14.38
N GLY A 36 -6.75 -20.01 -14.29
CA GLY A 36 -6.60 -18.76 -15.04
C GLY A 36 -7.48 -17.60 -14.56
N ARG A 37 -8.09 -17.71 -13.37
CA ARG A 37 -8.86 -16.63 -12.71
C ARG A 37 -8.13 -16.13 -11.49
N ILE A 38 -8.17 -14.83 -11.23
CA ILE A 38 -7.64 -14.24 -10.00
C ILE A 38 -8.58 -14.61 -8.86
N THR A 39 -8.06 -15.28 -7.84
CA THR A 39 -8.86 -15.75 -6.69
C THR A 39 -8.50 -15.04 -5.39
N ALA A 40 -7.26 -14.56 -5.28
CA ALA A 40 -6.79 -13.84 -4.11
C ALA A 40 -5.62 -12.92 -4.49
N ILE A 41 -5.28 -12.04 -3.57
CA ILE A 41 -4.14 -11.14 -3.65
C ILE A 41 -3.29 -11.35 -2.40
N ASP A 42 -2.00 -11.55 -2.56
CA ASP A 42 -1.01 -11.54 -1.49
C ASP A 42 -0.35 -10.15 -1.42
N VAL A 43 -0.24 -9.62 -0.24
CA VAL A 43 0.38 -8.32 0.01
C VAL A 43 1.47 -8.48 1.06
N ILE A 44 2.62 -7.89 0.78
CA ILE A 44 3.73 -7.76 1.73
C ILE A 44 4.10 -6.30 1.80
N TRP A 45 4.21 -5.76 3.00
CA TRP A 45 4.74 -4.44 3.30
C TRP A 45 6.00 -4.59 4.14
N LEU A 46 7.06 -3.92 3.76
CA LEU A 46 8.27 -3.80 4.55
C LEU A 46 8.41 -2.34 4.97
N PHE A 47 8.25 -2.10 6.26
CA PHE A 47 8.31 -0.78 6.86
C PHE A 47 9.73 -0.24 6.81
N ASP A 48 9.90 1.07 6.78
CA ASP A 48 11.21 1.66 6.94
C ASP A 48 11.73 1.52 8.39
N GLU A 49 12.95 1.96 8.63
CA GLU A 49 13.60 1.83 9.94
C GLU A 49 12.89 2.71 10.99
N ILE A 50 12.43 3.90 10.61
CA ILE A 50 11.78 4.85 11.52
C ILE A 50 10.43 4.30 11.99
N ASP A 51 9.60 3.85 11.06
CA ASP A 51 8.30 3.26 11.39
C ASP A 51 8.47 1.96 12.19
N THR A 52 9.53 1.20 11.93
CA THR A 52 9.87 0.01 12.70
C THR A 52 10.27 0.35 14.14
N GLU A 53 11.11 1.36 14.34
CA GLU A 53 11.50 1.82 15.68
C GLU A 53 10.31 2.36 16.47
N LEU A 54 9.43 3.14 15.84
CA LEU A 54 8.20 3.63 16.45
C LEU A 54 7.26 2.48 16.85
N ALA A 55 7.19 1.43 16.03
CA ALA A 55 6.40 0.24 16.36
C ALA A 55 7.00 -0.54 17.54
N LEU A 56 8.33 -0.62 17.64
CA LEU A 56 9.04 -1.20 18.78
C LEU A 56 8.75 -0.42 20.06
N ASP A 57 9.04 0.86 20.08
CA ASP A 57 8.91 1.74 21.27
C ASP A 57 7.50 1.72 21.85
N GLY A 58 6.48 1.72 21.01
CA GLY A 58 5.08 1.70 21.44
C GLY A 58 4.53 0.34 21.85
N ASN A 59 5.24 -0.79 21.63
CA ASN A 59 4.68 -2.14 21.78
C ASN A 59 5.57 -3.13 22.53
N ASP A 60 6.82 -2.78 22.83
CA ASP A 60 7.72 -3.54 23.70
C ASP A 60 7.29 -3.36 25.16
N LYS A 61 6.46 -4.27 25.65
CA LYS A 61 5.85 -4.19 26.97
C LYS A 61 6.79 -4.60 28.09
N ASP A 62 7.73 -5.47 27.79
CA ASP A 62 8.70 -5.97 28.76
C ASP A 62 10.01 -5.14 28.76
N GLY A 63 10.13 -4.18 27.85
CA GLY A 63 11.24 -3.23 27.78
C GLY A 63 12.58 -3.87 27.36
N ASN A 64 12.54 -5.00 26.65
CA ASN A 64 13.74 -5.72 26.27
C ASN A 64 14.37 -5.27 24.92
N GLY A 65 13.76 -4.28 24.26
CA GLY A 65 14.19 -3.72 22.97
C GLY A 65 13.84 -4.60 21.76
N LYS A 66 12.88 -5.53 21.91
CA LYS A 66 12.42 -6.42 20.85
C LYS A 66 10.92 -6.68 21.01
N LEU A 67 10.25 -7.00 19.91
CA LEU A 67 8.87 -7.50 19.98
C LEU A 67 8.91 -9.04 19.97
N ASN A 68 8.37 -9.65 21.02
CA ASN A 68 8.12 -11.08 21.08
C ASN A 68 6.86 -11.47 20.29
N GLU A 69 6.60 -12.77 20.12
CA GLU A 69 5.46 -13.25 19.33
C GLU A 69 4.09 -12.75 19.83
N ALA A 70 3.91 -12.61 21.13
CA ALA A 70 2.65 -12.13 21.71
C ALA A 70 2.45 -10.64 21.43
N GLU A 71 3.48 -9.84 21.53
CA GLU A 71 3.46 -8.40 21.21
C GLU A 71 3.23 -8.15 19.72
N LEU A 72 3.88 -8.94 18.86
CA LEU A 72 3.65 -8.89 17.40
C LEU A 72 2.21 -9.29 17.05
N ALA A 73 1.65 -10.33 17.68
CA ALA A 73 0.27 -10.76 17.43
C ALA A 73 -0.76 -9.72 17.89
N GLU A 74 -0.52 -9.05 19.02
CA GLU A 74 -1.38 -7.98 19.50
C GLU A 74 -1.29 -6.75 18.58
N LEU A 75 -0.09 -6.36 18.17
CA LEU A 75 0.14 -5.28 17.22
C LEU A 75 -0.54 -5.60 15.88
N ALA A 76 -0.38 -6.81 15.35
CA ALA A 76 -1.04 -7.27 14.12
C ALA A 76 -2.57 -7.13 14.21
N THR A 77 -3.16 -7.54 15.32
CA THR A 77 -4.60 -7.43 15.54
C THR A 77 -5.09 -5.99 15.54
N ARG A 78 -4.35 -5.07 16.14
CA ARG A 78 -4.69 -3.64 16.12
C ARG A 78 -4.51 -3.04 14.73
N MET A 79 -3.39 -3.34 14.08
CA MET A 79 -3.10 -2.89 12.73
C MET A 79 -4.16 -3.38 11.73
N GLN A 80 -4.53 -4.65 11.77
CA GLN A 80 -5.56 -5.21 10.89
C GLN A 80 -6.89 -4.47 11.00
N ARG A 81 -7.33 -4.16 12.21
CA ARG A 81 -8.55 -3.37 12.43
C ARG A 81 -8.44 -1.95 11.87
N HIS A 82 -7.29 -1.32 11.99
CA HIS A 82 -7.05 0.02 11.48
C HIS A 82 -7.06 0.04 9.95
N ILE A 83 -6.26 -0.82 9.31
CA ILE A 83 -6.15 -0.84 7.84
C ILE A 83 -7.44 -1.32 7.16
N ALA A 84 -8.30 -2.08 7.85
CA ALA A 84 -9.62 -2.44 7.33
C ALA A 84 -10.49 -1.21 7.03
N THR A 85 -10.38 -0.14 7.83
CA THR A 85 -11.08 1.13 7.58
C THR A 85 -10.56 1.86 6.35
N GLN A 86 -9.37 1.51 5.89
CA GLN A 86 -8.68 2.07 4.72
C GLN A 86 -8.61 1.07 3.56
N ARG A 87 -9.55 0.10 3.53
CA ARG A 87 -9.62 -0.94 2.48
C ARG A 87 -8.32 -1.70 2.31
N PHE A 88 -7.55 -1.88 3.39
CA PHE A 88 -6.24 -2.54 3.41
C PHE A 88 -5.24 -1.92 2.42
N HIS A 89 -5.39 -0.62 2.08
CA HIS A 89 -4.64 0.08 1.02
C HIS A 89 -4.54 -0.71 -0.30
N THR A 90 -5.50 -1.60 -0.53
CA THR A 90 -5.57 -2.47 -1.70
C THR A 90 -6.81 -2.13 -2.52
N HIS A 91 -6.58 -1.62 -3.70
CA HIS A 91 -7.63 -1.11 -4.57
C HIS A 91 -7.80 -2.02 -5.77
N ILE A 92 -8.98 -2.57 -5.92
CA ILE A 92 -9.35 -3.46 -7.04
C ILE A 92 -10.50 -2.83 -7.81
N ARG A 93 -10.37 -2.77 -9.12
CA ARG A 93 -11.44 -2.35 -10.01
C ARG A 93 -11.63 -3.39 -11.11
N VAL A 94 -12.88 -3.77 -11.33
CA VAL A 94 -13.30 -4.67 -12.41
C VAL A 94 -14.26 -3.90 -13.32
N ASP A 95 -13.92 -3.78 -14.59
CA ASP A 95 -14.69 -2.99 -15.58
C ASP A 95 -15.02 -1.56 -15.08
N GLY A 96 -14.02 -0.95 -14.42
CA GLY A 96 -14.13 0.39 -13.85
C GLY A 96 -14.88 0.50 -12.52
N LYS A 97 -15.47 -0.59 -12.02
CA LYS A 97 -16.19 -0.60 -10.73
C LYS A 97 -15.28 -1.12 -9.61
N ALA A 98 -15.29 -0.44 -8.46
CA ALA A 98 -14.54 -0.88 -7.30
C ALA A 98 -15.09 -2.22 -6.76
N VAL A 99 -14.17 -3.15 -6.48
CA VAL A 99 -14.47 -4.41 -5.78
C VAL A 99 -13.92 -4.27 -4.36
N PRO A 100 -14.78 -4.12 -3.35
CA PRO A 100 -14.33 -4.00 -1.99
C PRO A 100 -13.79 -5.34 -1.47
N LEU A 101 -12.66 -5.30 -0.80
CA LEU A 101 -12.18 -6.44 -0.01
C LEU A 101 -12.98 -6.46 1.30
N ALA A 102 -13.74 -7.52 1.52
CA ALA A 102 -14.55 -7.67 2.73
C ALA A 102 -13.70 -8.03 3.95
N ALA A 103 -12.64 -8.79 3.76
CA ALA A 103 -11.73 -9.25 4.80
C ALA A 103 -10.38 -9.64 4.18
N ILE A 104 -9.40 -9.75 5.05
CA ILE A 104 -8.12 -10.41 4.76
C ILE A 104 -7.97 -11.62 5.67
N ASP A 105 -7.10 -12.54 5.32
CA ASP A 105 -6.59 -13.51 6.27
C ASP A 105 -5.89 -12.78 7.43
N GLN A 106 -5.53 -13.51 8.47
CA GLN A 106 -4.84 -12.91 9.61
C GLN A 106 -3.60 -12.15 9.14
N LEU A 107 -3.50 -10.88 9.54
CA LEU A 107 -2.29 -10.10 9.33
C LEU A 107 -1.17 -10.71 10.17
N HIS A 108 -0.06 -11.02 9.51
CA HIS A 108 1.13 -11.55 10.17
C HIS A 108 2.23 -10.49 10.16
N LEU A 109 2.81 -10.24 11.33
CA LEU A 109 3.97 -9.36 11.51
C LEU A 109 5.20 -10.16 11.90
N GLU A 110 6.34 -9.80 11.34
CA GLU A 110 7.64 -10.32 11.72
C GLU A 110 8.71 -9.24 11.62
N LEU A 111 9.80 -9.39 12.33
CA LEU A 111 11.01 -8.56 12.13
C LEU A 111 11.95 -9.29 11.16
N ARG A 112 12.24 -8.64 10.05
CA ARG A 112 13.16 -9.13 9.03
C ARG A 112 14.25 -8.08 8.78
N ASP A 113 15.50 -8.46 8.98
CA ASP A 113 16.67 -7.57 8.78
C ASP A 113 16.49 -6.21 9.49
N LYS A 114 16.01 -6.24 10.75
CA LYS A 114 15.70 -5.07 11.58
C LYS A 114 14.57 -4.19 11.09
N ARG A 115 13.82 -4.59 10.07
CA ARG A 115 12.64 -3.90 9.58
C ARG A 115 11.41 -4.75 9.86
N MET A 116 10.30 -4.11 10.23
CA MET A 116 9.04 -4.80 10.41
C MET A 116 8.44 -5.15 9.04
N GLN A 117 8.07 -6.40 8.88
CA GLN A 117 7.34 -6.86 7.70
C GLN A 117 5.92 -7.23 8.09
N ALA A 118 4.95 -6.75 7.34
CA ALA A 118 3.55 -7.18 7.42
C ALA A 118 3.19 -7.97 6.17
N ARG A 119 2.46 -9.07 6.33
CA ARG A 119 1.94 -9.86 5.22
C ARG A 119 0.52 -10.31 5.48
N PHE A 120 -0.29 -10.34 4.42
CA PHE A 120 -1.64 -10.87 4.46
C PHE A 120 -2.07 -11.36 3.08
N ARG A 121 -3.05 -12.24 3.06
CA ARG A 121 -3.78 -12.66 1.86
C ARG A 121 -5.18 -12.05 1.90
N ALA A 122 -5.61 -11.51 0.77
CA ALA A 122 -6.95 -10.96 0.56
C ALA A 122 -7.68 -11.85 -0.46
N PRO A 123 -8.53 -12.79 -0.02
CA PRO A 123 -9.39 -13.54 -0.91
C PRO A 123 -10.36 -12.62 -1.63
N LEU A 124 -10.56 -12.81 -2.93
CA LEU A 124 -11.57 -12.06 -3.66
C LEU A 124 -12.98 -12.60 -3.35
N PRO A 125 -13.99 -11.72 -3.26
CA PRO A 125 -15.38 -12.17 -3.07
C PRO A 125 -15.84 -13.15 -4.17
N GLU A 126 -15.40 -12.91 -5.39
CA GLU A 126 -15.62 -13.76 -6.56
C GLU A 126 -14.34 -13.83 -7.40
N PRO A 127 -14.00 -15.01 -7.97
CA PRO A 127 -12.87 -15.12 -8.89
C PRO A 127 -13.06 -14.26 -10.14
N ILE A 128 -12.03 -13.49 -10.52
CA ILE A 128 -12.07 -12.62 -11.69
C ILE A 128 -11.40 -13.30 -12.88
N ASP A 129 -12.14 -13.49 -13.96
CA ASP A 129 -11.59 -13.97 -15.22
C ASP A 129 -11.05 -12.79 -16.06
N PRO A 130 -9.73 -12.64 -16.21
CA PRO A 130 -9.15 -11.51 -16.93
C PRO A 130 -9.40 -11.55 -18.45
N ARG A 131 -9.87 -12.68 -19.01
CA ARG A 131 -10.27 -12.78 -20.42
C ARG A 131 -11.63 -12.12 -20.67
N ALA A 132 -12.50 -12.10 -19.66
CA ALA A 132 -13.84 -11.54 -19.75
C ALA A 132 -13.92 -10.13 -19.16
N HIS A 133 -13.09 -9.81 -18.17
CA HIS A 133 -13.17 -8.59 -17.38
C HIS A 133 -11.82 -7.87 -17.27
N LYS A 134 -11.84 -6.57 -17.39
CA LYS A 134 -10.67 -5.73 -17.13
C LYS A 134 -10.47 -5.58 -15.62
N ALA A 135 -9.46 -6.25 -15.05
CA ALA A 135 -9.11 -6.16 -13.64
C ALA A 135 -7.87 -5.28 -13.45
N ILE A 136 -8.00 -4.23 -12.63
CA ILE A 136 -6.92 -3.31 -12.26
C ILE A 136 -6.72 -3.39 -10.75
N ILE A 137 -5.49 -3.61 -10.32
CA ILE A 137 -5.12 -3.77 -8.92
C ILE A 137 -3.98 -2.81 -8.58
N GLY A 138 -4.11 -2.08 -7.47
CA GLY A 138 -3.09 -1.16 -6.98
C GLY A 138 -2.97 -1.18 -5.47
N LEU A 139 -1.75 -0.91 -4.98
CA LEU A 139 -1.46 -0.69 -3.56
C LEU A 139 -1.16 0.80 -3.38
N TYR A 140 -2.05 1.52 -2.72
CA TYR A 140 -1.84 2.94 -2.44
C TYR A 140 -2.72 3.45 -1.31
N ASP A 141 -2.30 4.57 -0.71
CA ASP A 141 -3.07 5.31 0.29
C ASP A 141 -3.78 6.49 -0.38
N ASP A 142 -5.10 6.55 -0.28
CA ASP A 142 -5.92 7.64 -0.85
C ASP A 142 -5.57 9.02 -0.26
N SER A 143 -5.00 9.08 0.94
CA SER A 143 -4.57 10.32 1.59
C SER A 143 -3.12 10.70 1.29
N TYR A 144 -2.37 9.78 0.67
CA TYR A 144 -0.92 9.90 0.45
C TYR A 144 -0.11 10.13 1.74
N TYR A 145 -0.66 9.74 2.89
CA TYR A 145 0.08 9.73 4.15
C TYR A 145 1.19 8.68 4.10
N ILE A 146 0.91 7.53 3.47
CA ILE A 146 1.84 6.44 3.20
C ILE A 146 2.19 6.44 1.71
N GLN A 147 3.49 6.45 1.41
CA GLN A 147 3.99 6.16 0.08
C GLN A 147 4.40 4.68 -0.02
N PHE A 148 3.82 3.97 -0.97
CA PHE A 148 4.18 2.61 -1.30
C PHE A 148 5.23 2.60 -2.40
N GLY A 149 6.45 2.15 -2.07
CA GLY A 149 7.49 1.82 -3.03
C GLY A 149 7.17 0.48 -3.70
N PHE A 150 7.04 0.48 -5.02
CA PHE A 150 6.69 -0.71 -5.78
C PHE A 150 7.44 -0.72 -7.11
N ASP A 151 8.34 -1.70 -7.28
CA ASP A 151 9.03 -1.98 -8.54
C ASP A 151 8.43 -3.27 -9.14
N PRO A 152 7.66 -3.18 -10.23
CA PRO A 152 7.00 -4.35 -10.81
C PRO A 152 7.95 -5.49 -11.19
N ALA A 153 9.18 -5.19 -11.56
CA ALA A 153 10.15 -6.21 -11.93
C ALA A 153 10.59 -7.07 -10.74
N ARG A 154 10.56 -6.50 -9.54
CA ARG A 154 10.97 -7.15 -8.29
C ARG A 154 9.77 -7.59 -7.46
N ASP A 155 8.78 -6.72 -7.34
CA ASP A 155 7.76 -6.77 -6.30
C ASP A 155 6.43 -7.35 -6.76
N LEU A 156 6.24 -7.55 -8.09
CA LEU A 156 5.08 -8.22 -8.64
C LEU A 156 5.34 -9.72 -8.75
N LYS A 157 4.49 -10.51 -8.11
CA LYS A 157 4.57 -11.97 -8.12
C LYS A 157 3.30 -12.56 -8.73
N LEU A 158 3.47 -13.73 -9.34
CA LEU A 158 2.37 -14.51 -9.89
C LEU A 158 2.44 -15.91 -9.29
N ASP A 159 1.37 -16.34 -8.65
CA ASP A 159 1.17 -17.71 -8.20
C ASP A 159 0.04 -18.34 -9.03
N GLY A 160 0.38 -19.34 -9.82
CA GLY A 160 -0.46 -19.91 -10.85
C GLY A 160 -0.09 -19.45 -12.27
N ALA A 161 -0.80 -19.94 -13.26
CA ALA A 161 -0.55 -19.64 -14.66
C ALA A 161 -1.48 -18.56 -15.20
N LEU A 162 -0.92 -17.58 -15.91
CA LEU A 162 -1.73 -16.68 -16.73
C LEU A 162 -2.47 -17.47 -17.82
N PRO A 163 -3.70 -17.08 -18.16
CA PRO A 163 -4.35 -17.61 -19.35
C PRO A 163 -3.51 -17.34 -20.61
N GLU A 164 -3.68 -18.21 -21.61
CA GLU A 164 -3.04 -18.00 -22.91
C GLU A 164 -3.34 -16.61 -23.46
N ARG A 165 -2.35 -16.00 -24.11
CA ARG A 165 -2.44 -14.67 -24.72
C ARG A 165 -2.70 -13.52 -23.71
N CYS A 166 -2.48 -13.77 -22.42
CA CYS A 166 -2.56 -12.74 -21.37
C CYS A 166 -1.15 -12.35 -20.87
N ARG A 167 -0.99 -11.10 -20.49
CA ARG A 167 0.24 -10.56 -19.91
C ARG A 167 -0.06 -9.60 -18.75
N LEU A 168 0.89 -9.46 -17.84
CA LEU A 168 0.86 -8.42 -16.81
C LEU A 168 1.36 -7.08 -17.40
N VAL A 169 0.64 -6.02 -17.10
CA VAL A 169 1.00 -4.66 -17.47
C VAL A 169 0.90 -3.77 -16.24
N THR A 170 1.95 -3.00 -15.97
CA THR A 170 2.00 -2.05 -14.84
C THR A 170 2.18 -0.64 -15.37
N TYR A 171 1.40 0.30 -14.85
CA TYR A 171 1.42 1.70 -15.29
C TYR A 171 0.92 2.64 -14.19
N ALA A 172 1.23 3.94 -14.33
CA ALA A 172 0.63 4.99 -13.50
C ALA A 172 -0.81 5.25 -13.94
N ASP A 173 -1.78 5.04 -13.05
CA ASP A 173 -3.19 5.26 -13.35
C ASP A 173 -3.55 6.74 -13.26
N ARG A 174 -3.48 7.43 -14.38
CA ARG A 174 -3.79 8.87 -14.47
C ARG A 174 -5.26 9.21 -14.26
N THR A 175 -6.15 8.23 -14.14
CA THR A 175 -7.57 8.45 -13.80
C THR A 175 -7.79 8.66 -12.31
N VAL A 176 -6.79 8.32 -11.48
CA VAL A 176 -6.77 8.50 -10.03
C VAL A 176 -5.68 9.50 -9.66
N THR A 177 -6.02 10.52 -8.88
CA THR A 177 -5.04 11.42 -8.25
C THR A 177 -5.10 11.20 -6.75
N ILE A 178 -4.02 10.74 -6.14
CA ILE A 178 -3.94 10.50 -4.70
C ILE A 178 -3.38 11.71 -3.94
N TYR A 179 -2.63 12.57 -4.64
CA TYR A 179 -2.11 13.80 -4.05
C TYR A 179 -1.81 14.85 -5.14
N GLU A 180 -1.93 16.13 -4.78
CA GLU A 180 -1.55 17.23 -5.65
C GLU A 180 -0.80 18.29 -4.84
N ILE A 181 0.37 18.69 -5.33
CA ILE A 181 1.17 19.77 -4.76
C ILE A 181 1.69 20.69 -5.87
N VAL A 182 1.39 22.00 -5.73
CA VAL A 182 1.85 23.04 -6.70
C VAL A 182 1.57 22.65 -8.15
N GLY A 183 0.41 22.02 -8.41
CA GLY A 183 -0.01 21.56 -9.74
C GLY A 183 0.61 20.25 -10.22
N ALA A 184 1.54 19.66 -9.47
CA ALA A 184 2.04 18.31 -9.72
C ALA A 184 1.10 17.27 -9.09
N LYS A 185 0.65 16.29 -9.91
CA LYS A 185 -0.27 15.24 -9.48
C LYS A 185 0.48 13.93 -9.28
N VAL A 186 0.22 13.29 -8.15
CA VAL A 186 0.70 11.93 -7.86
C VAL A 186 -0.39 10.94 -8.23
N HIS A 187 -0.04 9.99 -9.07
CA HIS A 187 -0.91 8.93 -9.55
C HIS A 187 -0.42 7.58 -9.01
N PRO A 188 -1.32 6.67 -8.59
CA PRO A 188 -0.89 5.36 -8.12
C PRO A 188 -0.37 4.50 -9.27
N THR A 189 0.62 3.66 -8.96
CA THR A 189 1.03 2.57 -9.83
C THR A 189 0.05 1.41 -9.67
N VAL A 190 -0.45 0.89 -10.79
CA VAL A 190 -1.42 -0.21 -10.82
C VAL A 190 -0.96 -1.30 -11.77
N THR A 191 -1.45 -2.51 -11.53
CA THR A 191 -1.22 -3.70 -12.35
C THR A 191 -2.53 -4.16 -12.96
N GLU A 192 -2.48 -4.59 -14.21
CA GLU A 192 -3.58 -5.12 -15.00
C GLU A 192 -3.15 -6.41 -15.70
N ILE A 193 -4.02 -7.41 -15.75
CA ILE A 193 -3.86 -8.55 -16.66
C ILE A 193 -4.57 -8.18 -17.97
N GLN A 194 -3.80 -8.03 -19.03
CA GLN A 194 -4.31 -7.76 -20.38
C GLN A 194 -4.28 -9.03 -21.21
N CYS A 195 -5.42 -9.38 -21.81
CA CYS A 195 -5.56 -10.52 -22.71
C CYS A 195 -5.90 -10.04 -24.13
N ASP A 196 -5.22 -10.59 -25.12
CA ASP A 196 -5.55 -10.34 -26.53
C ASP A 196 -6.88 -11.03 -26.88
N LYS A 197 -7.72 -10.31 -27.60
CA LYS A 197 -9.02 -10.83 -28.06
C LYS A 197 -8.86 -11.78 -29.26
#